data_68dfca6b4df0cc07c7b4bd2377c9b3e3
#
_entry.id   68dfca6b4df0cc07c7b4bd2377c9b3e3
#
_cell.length_a   1.000
_cell.length_b   1.000
_cell.length_c   1.000
_cell.angle_alpha   90.00
_cell.angle_beta   90.00
_cell.angle_gamma   90.00
#
_symmetry.space_group_name_H-M   'P 1'
#
loop_
_entity.id
_entity.type
_entity.pdbx_description
1 polymer ?
#
loop_
_entity_poly.entity_id
_entity_poly.type
_entity_poly.pdbx_seq_one_letter_code
_entity_poly.pdbx_strand_id
1 'polypeptide(L)'
;TKLDKVFFTNSGAESTEGALKLARKYYYQKHGKADSEIISLNHSFHGRTTGSVKLTGNAHYQEAFGPLIEGVKYANINDLESVKALVNEKTAAIIVEPVQGEGGVYVCSKEFLTGLRSLCDEKDIALILDEVQCGMGRTGTIMTYFQYDILPDILCLAKGIGAGFPMGAFVANKKFAAAMEPGDHGSTYGGNPMA
;
A
#
# COMPACT_ATOMS: atom_id res chain seq x y z
N THR A 1 -3.64 10.48 11.12
CA THR A 1 -2.63 9.84 10.24
C THR A 1 -1.41 10.71 9.97
N LYS A 2 -1.46 12.03 10.18
CA LYS A 2 -0.46 13.01 9.76
C LYS A 2 -0.28 13.11 8.23
N LEU A 3 -1.25 12.62 7.44
CA LEU A 3 -1.30 12.76 5.98
C LEU A 3 -2.42 13.73 5.60
N ASP A 4 -2.43 14.19 4.34
CA ASP A 4 -3.17 15.41 3.96
C ASP A 4 -4.57 15.16 3.36
N LYS A 5 -4.74 14.07 2.58
CA LYS A 5 -6.00 13.78 1.89
C LYS A 5 -6.41 12.32 2.04
N VAL A 6 -7.73 12.10 2.14
CA VAL A 6 -8.34 10.78 2.29
C VAL A 6 -9.32 10.52 1.16
N PHE A 7 -9.35 9.26 0.70
CA PHE A 7 -10.42 8.72 -0.13
C PHE A 7 -11.05 7.54 0.62
N PHE A 8 -12.35 7.61 0.86
CA PHE A 8 -13.09 6.57 1.55
C PHE A 8 -13.51 5.45 0.61
N THR A 9 -13.38 4.22 1.09
CA THR A 9 -13.73 2.98 0.38
C THR A 9 -14.58 2.08 1.31
N ASN A 10 -14.87 0.86 0.89
CA ASN A 10 -15.70 -0.06 1.67
C ASN A 10 -14.90 -1.25 2.23
N SER A 11 -13.67 -1.45 1.79
CA SER A 11 -12.86 -2.61 2.16
C SER A 11 -11.36 -2.32 2.07
N GLY A 12 -10.55 -3.22 2.65
CA GLY A 12 -9.09 -3.17 2.51
C GLY A 12 -8.63 -3.36 1.07
N ALA A 13 -9.27 -4.27 0.32
CA ALA A 13 -8.93 -4.47 -1.09
C ALA A 13 -9.16 -3.21 -1.93
N GLU A 14 -10.28 -2.50 -1.73
CA GLU A 14 -10.52 -1.22 -2.40
C GLU A 14 -9.51 -0.15 -1.97
N SER A 15 -9.10 -0.15 -0.70
CA SER A 15 -8.06 0.76 -0.20
C SER A 15 -6.72 0.52 -0.91
N THR A 16 -6.28 -0.73 -1.01
CA THR A 16 -5.02 -1.08 -1.69
C THR A 16 -5.09 -0.87 -3.20
N GLU A 17 -6.23 -1.12 -3.85
CA GLU A 17 -6.46 -0.78 -5.27
C GLU A 17 -6.34 0.73 -5.51
N GLY A 18 -6.93 1.55 -4.62
CA GLY A 18 -6.83 3.00 -4.70
C GLY A 18 -5.38 3.49 -4.53
N ALA A 19 -4.65 2.93 -3.57
CA ALA A 19 -3.23 3.23 -3.34
C ALA A 19 -2.36 2.83 -4.54
N LEU A 20 -2.59 1.64 -5.12
CA LEU A 20 -1.93 1.17 -6.33
C LEU A 20 -2.16 2.13 -7.50
N LYS A 21 -3.41 2.53 -7.74
CA LYS A 21 -3.77 3.46 -8.81
C LYS A 21 -3.12 4.83 -8.61
N LEU A 22 -3.11 5.33 -7.37
CA LEU A 22 -2.49 6.62 -7.05
C LEU A 22 -0.98 6.60 -7.33
N ALA A 23 -0.26 5.56 -6.90
CA ALA A 23 1.17 5.40 -7.17
C ALA A 23 1.46 5.33 -8.67
N ARG A 24 0.67 4.54 -9.41
CA ARG A 24 0.79 4.42 -10.87
C ARG A 24 0.49 5.74 -11.58
N LYS A 25 -0.51 6.50 -11.13
CA LYS A 25 -0.83 7.79 -11.74
C LYS A 25 0.25 8.83 -11.48
N TYR A 26 0.83 8.87 -10.26
CA TYR A 26 1.98 9.72 -9.97
C TYR A 26 3.16 9.41 -10.88
N TYR A 27 3.49 8.12 -11.06
CA TYR A 27 4.52 7.69 -11.99
C TYR A 27 4.22 8.15 -13.43
N TYR A 28 2.98 7.95 -13.89
CA TYR A 28 2.57 8.36 -15.24
C TYR A 28 2.71 9.87 -15.47
N GLN A 29 2.32 10.69 -14.52
CA GLN A 29 2.48 12.14 -14.61
C GLN A 29 3.95 12.56 -14.67
N LYS A 30 4.81 11.86 -13.95
CA LYS A 30 6.25 12.15 -13.91
C LYS A 30 6.99 11.69 -15.16
N HIS A 31 6.63 10.55 -15.74
CA HIS A 31 7.40 9.88 -16.80
C HIS A 31 6.68 9.84 -18.16
N GLY A 32 5.38 10.13 -18.22
CA GLY A 32 4.56 10.01 -19.43
C GLY A 32 4.35 8.59 -19.94
N LYS A 33 4.60 7.58 -19.09
CA LYS A 33 4.56 6.15 -19.43
C LYS A 33 3.69 5.37 -18.44
N ALA A 34 2.96 4.36 -18.92
CA ALA A 34 2.10 3.49 -18.12
C ALA A 34 2.73 2.10 -17.85
N ASP A 35 4.05 2.03 -17.77
CA ASP A 35 4.84 0.80 -17.57
C ASP A 35 5.42 0.68 -16.15
N SER A 36 4.76 1.31 -15.17
CA SER A 36 5.21 1.34 -13.79
C SER A 36 5.22 -0.02 -13.11
N GLU A 37 6.20 -0.22 -12.23
CA GLU A 37 6.36 -1.40 -11.40
C GLU A 37 6.11 -1.09 -9.92
N ILE A 38 5.56 -2.05 -9.20
CA ILE A 38 5.36 -2.01 -7.75
C ILE A 38 6.15 -3.15 -7.10
N ILE A 39 6.86 -2.85 -6.05
CA ILE A 39 7.52 -3.88 -5.23
C ILE A 39 6.62 -4.17 -4.03
N SER A 40 6.22 -5.43 -3.89
CA SER A 40 5.54 -5.97 -2.72
C SER A 40 6.46 -6.95 -1.99
N LEU A 41 5.99 -7.55 -0.92
CA LEU A 41 6.78 -8.53 -0.16
C LEU A 41 6.21 -9.94 -0.27
N ASN A 42 7.08 -10.93 -0.25
CA ASN A 42 6.70 -12.32 -0.07
C ASN A 42 5.91 -12.48 1.24
N HIS A 43 4.93 -13.38 1.26
CA HIS A 43 4.02 -13.63 2.39
C HIS A 43 3.09 -12.46 2.75
N SER A 44 3.06 -11.38 1.98
CA SER A 44 2.13 -10.27 2.21
C SER A 44 0.69 -10.63 1.84
N PHE A 45 -0.25 -9.86 2.39
CA PHE A 45 -1.67 -9.95 2.04
C PHE A 45 -2.27 -8.55 1.86
N HIS A 46 -2.68 -8.23 0.64
CA HIS A 46 -3.22 -6.89 0.30
C HIS A 46 -4.65 -6.92 -0.23
N GLY A 47 -5.30 -8.09 -0.31
CA GLY A 47 -6.67 -8.24 -0.74
C GLY A 47 -6.88 -9.32 -1.80
N ARG A 48 -8.12 -9.37 -2.36
CA ARG A 48 -8.57 -10.43 -3.26
C ARG A 48 -9.07 -9.93 -4.62
N THR A 49 -9.20 -8.63 -4.84
CA THR A 49 -9.46 -8.07 -6.18
C THR A 49 -8.23 -8.25 -7.07
N THR A 50 -8.38 -8.14 -8.39
CA THR A 50 -7.31 -8.51 -9.34
C THR A 50 -6.01 -7.74 -9.13
N GLY A 51 -6.07 -6.46 -8.78
CA GLY A 51 -4.87 -5.68 -8.44
C GLY A 51 -4.33 -6.05 -7.06
N SER A 52 -5.19 -6.09 -6.04
CA SER A 52 -4.79 -6.43 -4.66
C SER A 52 -4.26 -7.85 -4.53
N VAL A 53 -4.85 -8.83 -5.24
CA VAL A 53 -4.35 -10.21 -5.21
C VAL A 53 -2.99 -10.32 -5.86
N LYS A 54 -2.72 -9.50 -6.89
CA LYS A 54 -1.39 -9.44 -7.50
C LYS A 54 -0.36 -8.78 -6.58
N LEU A 55 -0.77 -7.85 -5.72
CA LEU A 55 0.12 -7.31 -4.67
C LEU A 55 0.37 -8.32 -3.54
N THR A 56 -0.52 -9.28 -3.33
CA THR A 56 -0.42 -10.32 -2.29
C THR A 56 0.67 -11.34 -2.66
N GLY A 57 1.75 -11.37 -1.88
CA GLY A 57 2.95 -12.16 -2.14
C GLY A 57 2.81 -13.65 -1.83
N ASN A 58 1.75 -14.29 -2.33
CA ASN A 58 1.47 -15.70 -2.16
C ASN A 58 0.89 -16.30 -3.44
N ALA A 59 1.64 -17.17 -4.10
CA ALA A 59 1.28 -17.77 -5.38
C ALA A 59 -0.06 -18.54 -5.32
N HIS A 60 -0.36 -19.20 -4.20
CA HIS A 60 -1.62 -19.93 -4.02
C HIS A 60 -2.86 -19.04 -4.23
N TYR A 61 -2.79 -17.76 -3.88
CA TYR A 61 -3.92 -16.83 -4.09
C TYR A 61 -4.03 -16.29 -5.51
N GLN A 62 -3.01 -16.51 -6.35
CA GLN A 62 -2.90 -15.93 -7.68
C GLN A 62 -3.13 -16.92 -8.81
N GLU A 63 -2.61 -18.14 -8.68
CA GLU A 63 -2.42 -19.11 -9.78
C GLU A 63 -3.70 -19.45 -10.55
N ALA A 64 -4.85 -19.54 -9.87
CA ALA A 64 -6.13 -19.89 -10.49
C ALA A 64 -6.85 -18.69 -11.14
N PHE A 65 -6.35 -17.45 -10.98
CA PHE A 65 -7.06 -16.22 -11.36
C PHE A 65 -6.33 -15.39 -12.42
N GLY A 66 -5.38 -15.98 -13.13
CA GLY A 66 -4.68 -15.30 -14.23
C GLY A 66 -5.56 -15.07 -15.47
N PRO A 67 -5.18 -14.12 -16.35
CA PRO A 67 -4.02 -13.24 -16.21
C PRO A 67 -4.27 -12.10 -15.20
N LEU A 68 -3.28 -11.83 -14.36
CA LEU A 68 -3.31 -10.72 -13.41
C LEU A 68 -2.54 -9.51 -13.96
N ILE A 69 -2.67 -8.35 -13.30
CA ILE A 69 -1.95 -7.15 -13.68
C ILE A 69 -0.43 -7.39 -13.70
N GLU A 70 0.26 -6.75 -14.64
CA GLU A 70 1.71 -6.82 -14.76
C GLU A 70 2.42 -5.78 -13.88
N GLY A 71 3.75 -5.91 -13.79
CA GLY A 71 4.62 -4.94 -13.12
C GLY A 71 4.66 -5.07 -11.60
N VAL A 72 4.35 -6.22 -11.02
CA VAL A 72 4.52 -6.47 -9.58
C VAL A 72 5.66 -7.45 -9.34
N LYS A 73 6.59 -7.06 -8.47
CA LYS A 73 7.76 -7.84 -8.05
C LYS A 73 7.72 -8.08 -6.54
N TYR A 74 8.38 -9.14 -6.06
CA TYR A 74 8.35 -9.50 -4.65
C TYR A 74 9.75 -9.56 -4.07
N ALA A 75 9.95 -8.84 -2.96
CA ALA A 75 11.14 -8.87 -2.12
C ALA A 75 10.89 -9.65 -0.83
N ASN A 76 11.91 -9.84 -0.01
CA ASN A 76 11.78 -10.50 1.28
C ASN A 76 11.64 -9.47 2.40
N ILE A 77 10.80 -9.80 3.39
CA ILE A 77 10.66 -8.99 4.61
C ILE A 77 11.99 -8.96 5.37
N ASN A 78 12.35 -7.79 5.92
CA ASN A 78 13.58 -7.54 6.67
C ASN A 78 14.88 -7.77 5.87
N ASP A 79 14.79 -7.80 4.53
CA ASP A 79 15.91 -7.89 3.62
C ASP A 79 15.89 -6.68 2.66
N LEU A 80 16.51 -5.57 3.11
CA LEU A 80 16.56 -4.34 2.32
C LEU A 80 17.32 -4.50 1.01
N GLU A 81 18.31 -5.38 0.96
CA GLU A 81 19.10 -5.64 -0.26
C GLU A 81 18.25 -6.35 -1.32
N SER A 82 17.34 -7.26 -0.92
CA SER A 82 16.38 -7.86 -1.84
C SER A 82 15.44 -6.83 -2.47
N VAL A 83 15.07 -5.80 -1.72
CA VAL A 83 14.27 -4.68 -2.24
C VAL A 83 15.08 -3.83 -3.21
N LYS A 84 16.29 -3.41 -2.82
CA LYS A 84 17.20 -2.59 -3.66
C LYS A 84 17.51 -3.25 -5.00
N ALA A 85 17.67 -4.57 -5.01
CA ALA A 85 17.94 -5.34 -6.22
C ALA A 85 16.79 -5.30 -7.25
N LEU A 86 15.56 -5.02 -6.79
CA LEU A 86 14.38 -4.93 -7.64
C LEU A 86 14.05 -3.49 -8.09
N VAL A 87 14.55 -2.48 -7.36
CA VAL A 87 14.31 -1.07 -7.68
C VAL A 87 14.99 -0.71 -8.99
N ASN A 88 14.25 -0.07 -9.87
CA ASN A 88 14.72 0.45 -11.15
C ASN A 88 13.93 1.71 -11.55
N GLU A 89 14.18 2.24 -12.74
CA GLU A 89 13.55 3.44 -13.29
C GLU A 89 12.03 3.34 -13.47
N LYS A 90 11.47 2.12 -13.51
CA LYS A 90 10.02 1.89 -13.61
C LYS A 90 9.35 1.75 -12.26
N THR A 91 10.09 1.67 -11.17
CA THR A 91 9.52 1.50 -9.84
C THR A 91 8.73 2.75 -9.46
N ALA A 92 7.42 2.57 -9.20
CA ALA A 92 6.53 3.64 -8.76
C ALA A 92 6.32 3.64 -7.24
N ALA A 93 6.33 2.46 -6.63
CA ALA A 93 6.09 2.33 -5.19
C ALA A 93 6.65 1.02 -4.61
N ILE A 94 6.82 1.03 -3.30
CA ILE A 94 7.00 -0.15 -2.46
C ILE A 94 5.79 -0.22 -1.52
N ILE A 95 5.10 -1.37 -1.47
CA ILE A 95 3.99 -1.61 -0.55
C ILE A 95 4.39 -2.63 0.51
N VAL A 96 4.13 -2.32 1.78
CA VAL A 96 4.50 -3.17 2.91
C VAL A 96 3.47 -3.08 4.04
N GLU A 97 3.21 -4.22 4.68
CA GLU A 97 2.53 -4.27 5.98
C GLU A 97 3.60 -4.13 7.09
N PRO A 98 3.51 -3.16 8.00
CA PRO A 98 4.42 -3.10 9.16
C PRO A 98 4.45 -4.39 9.98
N VAL A 99 3.32 -5.10 10.00
CA VAL A 99 3.19 -6.48 10.50
C VAL A 99 2.38 -7.28 9.49
N GLN A 100 2.99 -8.28 8.88
CA GLN A 100 2.31 -9.22 7.98
C GLN A 100 1.46 -10.18 8.82
N GLY A 101 0.20 -9.82 9.07
CA GLY A 101 -0.65 -10.61 9.93
C GLY A 101 -1.08 -11.95 9.31
N GLU A 102 -1.56 -11.93 8.09
CA GLU A 102 -2.04 -13.11 7.36
C GLU A 102 -0.90 -14.06 6.97
N GLY A 103 0.28 -13.51 6.71
CA GLY A 103 1.47 -14.27 6.31
C GLY A 103 2.12 -15.10 7.44
N GLY A 104 1.74 -14.85 8.70
CA GLY A 104 2.30 -15.58 9.87
C GLY A 104 2.79 -14.69 11.01
N VAL A 105 2.29 -13.47 11.09
CA VAL A 105 2.66 -12.45 12.11
C VAL A 105 4.14 -12.09 12.05
N TYR A 106 4.63 -11.81 10.85
CA TYR A 106 6.01 -11.33 10.66
C TYR A 106 6.07 -9.81 10.84
N VAL A 107 6.93 -9.37 11.77
CA VAL A 107 7.11 -7.96 12.11
C VAL A 107 8.28 -7.37 11.32
N CYS A 108 8.05 -6.22 10.68
CA CYS A 108 9.13 -5.44 10.08
C CYS A 108 10.04 -4.87 11.17
N SER A 109 11.36 -4.99 11.00
CA SER A 109 12.31 -4.32 11.86
C SER A 109 12.32 -2.80 11.63
N LYS A 110 12.76 -2.05 12.65
CA LYS A 110 12.90 -0.60 12.52
C LYS A 110 13.88 -0.24 11.41
N GLU A 111 14.99 -0.93 11.34
CA GLU A 111 16.05 -0.75 10.34
C GLU A 111 15.51 -0.96 8.92
N PHE A 112 14.67 -1.98 8.73
CA PHE A 112 14.05 -2.26 7.43
C PHE A 112 13.10 -1.13 7.01
N LEU A 113 12.17 -0.73 7.87
CA LEU A 113 11.18 0.31 7.55
C LEU A 113 11.84 1.68 7.34
N THR A 114 12.83 2.05 8.16
CA THR A 114 13.59 3.30 7.96
C THR A 114 14.44 3.24 6.69
N GLY A 115 15.01 2.08 6.37
CA GLY A 115 15.73 1.85 5.12
C GLY A 115 14.84 1.98 3.89
N LEU A 116 13.61 1.44 3.95
CA LEU A 116 12.61 1.61 2.88
C LEU A 116 12.22 3.08 2.72
N ARG A 117 12.01 3.81 3.82
CA ARG A 117 11.69 5.24 3.74
C ARG A 117 12.80 6.03 3.05
N SER A 118 14.04 5.82 3.48
CA SER A 118 15.21 6.47 2.87
C SER A 118 15.35 6.14 1.39
N LEU A 119 15.15 4.88 1.01
CA LEU A 119 15.21 4.43 -0.38
C LEU A 119 14.11 5.08 -1.22
N CYS A 120 12.88 5.15 -0.70
CA CYS A 120 11.77 5.79 -1.40
C CYS A 120 12.00 7.30 -1.57
N ASP A 121 12.58 7.97 -0.58
CA ASP A 121 12.94 9.39 -0.67
C ASP A 121 14.02 9.63 -1.73
N GLU A 122 15.08 8.81 -1.73
CA GLU A 122 16.18 8.90 -2.70
C GLU A 122 15.70 8.70 -4.15
N LYS A 123 14.83 7.73 -4.36
CA LYS A 123 14.36 7.35 -5.70
C LYS A 123 13.11 8.12 -6.14
N ASP A 124 12.54 8.94 -5.26
CA ASP A 124 11.29 9.68 -5.53
C ASP A 124 10.14 8.75 -5.95
N ILE A 125 9.94 7.68 -5.17
CA ILE A 125 8.88 6.68 -5.31
C ILE A 125 8.03 6.61 -4.04
N ALA A 126 6.80 6.08 -4.13
CA ALA A 126 5.92 6.02 -2.98
C ALA A 126 6.29 4.90 -1.99
N LEU A 127 6.31 5.22 -0.70
CA LEU A 127 6.18 4.21 0.36
C LEU A 127 4.71 4.07 0.73
N ILE A 128 4.13 2.92 0.43
CA ILE A 128 2.75 2.57 0.79
C ILE A 128 2.81 1.66 2.03
N LEU A 129 2.21 2.11 3.14
CA LEU A 129 2.01 1.25 4.29
C LEU A 129 0.58 0.70 4.29
N ASP A 130 0.46 -0.62 4.28
CA ASP A 130 -0.82 -1.30 4.46
C ASP A 130 -1.03 -1.59 5.95
N GLU A 131 -1.82 -0.73 6.58
CA GLU A 131 -2.24 -0.89 7.98
C GLU A 131 -3.69 -1.36 8.12
N VAL A 132 -4.22 -2.01 7.10
CA VAL A 132 -5.57 -2.60 7.13
C VAL A 132 -5.74 -3.56 8.30
N GLN A 133 -4.73 -4.35 8.62
CA GLN A 133 -4.78 -5.28 9.74
C GLN A 133 -4.05 -4.78 10.99
N CYS A 134 -2.86 -4.25 10.86
CA CYS A 134 -2.03 -3.87 12.00
C CYS A 134 -2.34 -2.47 12.56
N GLY A 135 -3.10 -1.62 11.85
CA GLY A 135 -3.47 -0.29 12.30
C GLY A 135 -4.58 -0.26 13.34
N MET A 136 -5.10 0.93 13.59
CA MET A 136 -6.26 1.20 14.46
C MET A 136 -6.11 0.65 15.89
N GLY A 137 -4.92 0.81 16.47
CA GLY A 137 -4.64 0.40 17.85
C GLY A 137 -4.19 -1.05 18.04
N ARG A 138 -4.18 -1.87 16.96
CA ARG A 138 -3.89 -3.31 17.05
C ARG A 138 -2.51 -3.62 17.66
N THR A 139 -1.52 -2.78 17.41
CA THR A 139 -0.13 -2.94 17.86
C THR A 139 0.23 -2.04 19.05
N GLY A 140 -0.76 -1.37 19.67
CA GLY A 140 -0.57 -0.51 20.84
C GLY A 140 -0.53 0.99 20.54
N THR A 141 -0.40 1.39 19.27
CA THR A 141 -0.53 2.78 18.80
C THR A 141 -1.62 2.86 17.73
N ILE A 142 -2.27 4.02 17.58
CA ILE A 142 -3.35 4.18 16.58
C ILE A 142 -2.89 3.76 15.19
N MET A 143 -1.72 4.23 14.77
CA MET A 143 -1.05 3.75 13.56
C MET A 143 0.24 3.05 13.96
N THR A 144 0.47 1.87 13.39
CA THR A 144 1.66 1.05 13.70
C THR A 144 2.95 1.81 13.36
N TYR A 145 2.97 2.55 12.26
CA TYR A 145 4.15 3.29 11.84
C TYR A 145 4.60 4.41 12.82
N PHE A 146 3.75 4.83 13.76
CA PHE A 146 4.16 5.77 14.81
C PHE A 146 5.28 5.22 15.70
N GLN A 147 5.41 3.90 15.78
CA GLN A 147 6.46 3.23 16.56
C GLN A 147 7.84 3.26 15.89
N TYR A 148 7.88 3.61 14.59
CA TYR A 148 9.08 3.53 13.77
C TYR A 148 9.67 4.89 13.39
N ASP A 149 9.04 5.99 13.77
CA ASP A 149 9.43 7.36 13.43
C ASP A 149 9.54 7.62 11.91
N ILE A 150 8.73 6.93 11.12
CA ILE A 150 8.61 7.12 9.68
C ILE A 150 7.26 7.71 9.32
N LEU A 151 7.15 8.32 8.14
CA LEU A 151 5.89 8.77 7.56
C LEU A 151 5.73 8.13 6.18
N PRO A 152 4.63 7.37 5.93
CA PRO A 152 4.36 6.86 4.59
C PRO A 152 3.93 7.99 3.65
N ASP A 153 4.03 7.73 2.34
CA ASP A 153 3.42 8.59 1.34
C ASP A 153 1.94 8.27 1.17
N ILE A 154 1.61 6.98 1.23
CA ILE A 154 0.23 6.48 1.13
C ILE A 154 0.01 5.45 2.24
N LEU A 155 -1.16 5.51 2.87
CA LEU A 155 -1.57 4.63 3.96
C LEU A 155 -2.89 3.97 3.61
N CYS A 156 -2.96 2.64 3.70
CA CYS A 156 -4.18 1.87 3.51
C CYS A 156 -4.79 1.49 4.87
N LEU A 157 -6.09 1.70 5.02
CA LEU A 157 -6.86 1.44 6.23
C LEU A 157 -8.16 0.71 5.89
N ALA A 158 -8.59 -0.19 6.77
CA ALA A 158 -9.91 -0.82 6.78
C ALA A 158 -10.13 -1.53 8.12
N LYS A 159 -10.93 -2.60 8.14
CA LYS A 159 -11.20 -3.41 9.35
C LYS A 159 -11.54 -2.53 10.56
N GLY A 160 -10.58 -2.29 11.43
CA GLY A 160 -10.77 -1.52 12.66
C GLY A 160 -11.25 -0.09 12.49
N ILE A 161 -11.02 0.56 11.35
CA ILE A 161 -11.48 1.94 11.11
C ILE A 161 -13.01 2.05 11.13
N GLY A 162 -13.71 1.00 10.68
CA GLY A 162 -15.17 0.95 10.61
C GLY A 162 -15.86 0.51 11.90
N ALA A 163 -15.10 0.10 12.93
CA ALA A 163 -15.65 -0.41 14.21
C ALA A 163 -16.72 -1.50 14.04
N GLY A 164 -16.56 -2.37 13.03
CA GLY A 164 -17.50 -3.43 12.67
C GLY A 164 -18.37 -3.11 11.45
N PHE A 165 -18.37 -1.87 10.97
CA PHE A 165 -19.05 -1.50 9.72
C PHE A 165 -18.10 -1.63 8.51
N PRO A 166 -18.61 -2.06 7.33
CA PRO A 166 -17.80 -2.13 6.12
C PRO A 166 -17.29 -0.75 5.70
N MET A 167 -16.01 -0.51 5.93
CA MET A 167 -15.35 0.75 5.63
C MET A 167 -13.87 0.51 5.38
N GLY A 168 -13.30 1.31 4.48
CA GLY A 168 -11.87 1.42 4.23
C GLY A 168 -11.52 2.84 3.83
N ALA A 169 -10.24 3.11 3.72
CA ALA A 169 -9.74 4.37 3.21
C ALA A 169 -8.29 4.21 2.74
N PHE A 170 -7.89 4.98 1.74
CA PHE A 170 -6.48 5.28 1.55
C PHE A 170 -6.25 6.76 1.78
N VAL A 171 -5.12 7.07 2.41
CA VAL A 171 -4.76 8.43 2.81
C VAL A 171 -3.40 8.73 2.21
N ALA A 172 -3.21 9.90 1.65
CA ALA A 172 -1.96 10.26 1.01
C ALA A 172 -1.44 11.63 1.47
N ASN A 173 -0.11 11.80 1.41
CA ASN A 173 0.49 13.11 1.59
C ASN A 173 0.17 14.01 0.39
N LYS A 174 0.40 15.32 0.57
CA LYS A 174 0.07 16.35 -0.43
C LYS A 174 0.70 16.08 -1.80
N LYS A 175 1.94 15.59 -1.81
CA LYS A 175 2.69 15.32 -3.04
C LYS A 175 2.00 14.28 -3.91
N PHE A 176 1.73 13.09 -3.36
CA PHE A 176 1.09 12.00 -4.11
C PHE A 176 -0.39 12.28 -4.35
N ALA A 177 -1.10 12.84 -3.36
CA ALA A 177 -2.51 13.18 -3.50
C ALA A 177 -2.80 14.18 -4.62
N ALA A 178 -1.84 15.03 -4.98
CA ALA A 178 -1.96 15.96 -6.10
C ALA A 178 -2.05 15.27 -7.47
N ALA A 179 -1.60 14.02 -7.58
CA ALA A 179 -1.66 13.26 -8.82
C ALA A 179 -3.07 12.77 -9.18
N MET A 180 -3.98 12.67 -8.20
CA MET A 180 -5.33 12.16 -8.42
C MET A 180 -6.33 13.32 -8.50
N GLU A 181 -7.01 13.43 -9.63
CA GLU A 181 -7.98 14.48 -9.91
C GLU A 181 -9.42 13.94 -9.85
N PRO A 182 -10.44 14.81 -9.74
CA PRO A 182 -11.84 14.38 -9.83
C PRO A 182 -12.12 13.59 -11.11
N GLY A 183 -12.70 12.39 -10.96
CA GLY A 183 -12.99 11.48 -12.07
C GLY A 183 -11.98 10.34 -12.26
N ASP A 184 -10.79 10.40 -11.66
CA ASP A 184 -9.77 9.35 -11.80
C ASP A 184 -10.10 8.07 -11.02
N HIS A 185 -10.82 8.23 -9.91
CA HIS A 185 -11.23 7.13 -9.04
C HIS A 185 -12.61 7.41 -8.47
N GLY A 186 -13.36 6.34 -8.19
CA GLY A 186 -14.71 6.44 -7.66
C GLY A 186 -15.08 5.23 -6.81
N SER A 187 -16.04 5.41 -5.93
CA SER A 187 -16.66 4.36 -5.14
C SER A 187 -18.14 4.69 -4.94
N THR A 188 -19.03 3.74 -5.21
CA THR A 188 -20.48 3.98 -5.06
C THR A 188 -20.86 4.19 -3.60
N TYR A 189 -20.32 3.42 -2.69
CA TYR A 189 -20.67 3.45 -1.27
C TYR A 189 -19.57 3.99 -0.36
N GLY A 190 -18.38 4.26 -0.88
CA GLY A 190 -17.30 4.85 -0.10
C GLY A 190 -17.69 6.24 0.41
N GLY A 191 -17.51 6.48 1.72
CA GLY A 191 -17.91 7.73 2.35
C GLY A 191 -19.41 7.86 2.63
N ASN A 192 -20.16 6.77 2.62
CA ASN A 192 -21.60 6.81 2.96
C ASN A 192 -21.82 7.30 4.41
N PRO A 193 -22.94 8.01 4.68
CA PRO A 193 -23.18 8.62 6.00
C PRO A 193 -23.26 7.59 7.15
N MET A 194 -23.61 6.35 6.85
CA MET A 194 -23.75 5.31 7.86
C MET A 194 -22.39 4.84 8.38
N ALA A 195 -21.39 4.73 7.49
CA ALA A 195 -20.03 4.37 7.84
C ALA A 195 -19.31 5.49 8.60
#